data_ad422edbfbb62f959305ae1f8f18a4c9
#
_entry.id   ad422edbfbb62f959305ae1f8f18a4c9
#
_cell.length_a   1.000
_cell.length_b   1.000
_cell.length_c   1.000
_cell.angle_alpha   90.00
_cell.angle_beta   90.00
_cell.angle_gamma   90.00
#
_symmetry.space_group_name_H-M   'P 1'
#
loop_
_entity.id
_entity.type
_entity.pdbx_description
1 polymer ?
#
loop_
_entity_poly.entity_id
_entity_poly.type
_entity_poly.pdbx_seq_one_letter_code
_entity_poly.pdbx_strand_id
1 'polypeptide(L)'
;HEIFVEESGNPEGQPILFLHGGPGGGTGAKQRRFFDPSYYRIILFDQRGCGKSKPLGGTLKNTTDNLVNDIELIRKELNINKWIIFGGSWGSTLALAYAIKHPKFVLGLVLRGIFLSRKHELEWFLKDVDIFFPELHNNLLNHIPNTSKKNLLEKYTELVFSNNKDQAYQAAIAWNKFEGSILKLLSPSTSIEANEVDNEFELARAKVQLHYINNNCFVDGEDILEKSKILKDKPITII
;
A
#
# COMPACT_ATOMS: atom_id res chain seq x y z
N HIS A 1 -5.62 4.80 17.27
CA HIS A 1 -5.86 5.13 15.87
C HIS A 1 -7.35 5.25 15.60
N GLU A 2 -7.73 6.20 14.76
CA GLU A 2 -9.05 6.25 14.14
C GLU A 2 -8.90 5.71 12.71
N ILE A 3 -9.69 4.70 12.36
CA ILE A 3 -9.63 4.07 11.04
C ILE A 3 -10.84 4.55 10.22
N PHE A 4 -10.57 5.18 9.09
CA PHE A 4 -11.61 5.56 8.14
C PHE A 4 -12.09 4.32 7.37
N VAL A 5 -13.38 4.06 7.41
CA VAL A 5 -14.04 2.98 6.66
C VAL A 5 -15.17 3.57 5.84
N GLU A 6 -15.30 3.13 4.62
CA GLU A 6 -16.37 3.50 3.71
C GLU A 6 -17.09 2.24 3.23
N GLU A 7 -18.41 2.29 3.26
CA GLU A 7 -19.28 1.26 2.73
C GLU A 7 -20.11 1.83 1.58
N SER A 8 -20.22 1.10 0.49
CA SER A 8 -20.99 1.49 -0.70
C SER A 8 -21.51 0.28 -1.47
N GLY A 9 -22.29 0.52 -2.51
CA GLY A 9 -22.92 -0.54 -3.31
C GLY A 9 -24.16 -1.14 -2.64
N ASN A 10 -24.41 -2.43 -2.88
CA ASN A 10 -25.58 -3.15 -2.37
C ASN A 10 -25.34 -3.60 -0.92
N PRO A 11 -26.09 -3.08 0.08
CA PRO A 11 -25.89 -3.47 1.48
C PRO A 11 -26.18 -4.96 1.75
N GLU A 12 -27.04 -5.59 0.95
CA GLU A 12 -27.35 -7.03 1.03
C GLU A 12 -26.49 -7.87 0.06
N GLY A 13 -25.57 -7.23 -0.66
CA GLY A 13 -24.72 -7.85 -1.66
C GLY A 13 -23.58 -8.67 -1.06
N GLN A 14 -22.81 -9.32 -1.95
CA GLN A 14 -21.63 -10.07 -1.56
C GLN A 14 -20.57 -9.12 -1.02
N PRO A 15 -20.13 -9.26 0.27
CA PRO A 15 -19.10 -8.38 0.81
C PRO A 15 -17.76 -8.55 0.10
N ILE A 16 -17.15 -7.42 -0.28
CA ILE A 16 -15.82 -7.36 -0.86
C ILE A 16 -15.01 -6.26 -0.17
N LEU A 17 -13.85 -6.64 0.36
CA LEU A 17 -12.89 -5.74 0.98
C LEU A 17 -11.82 -5.35 -0.04
N PHE A 18 -11.58 -4.05 -0.21
CA PHE A 18 -10.48 -3.52 -1.00
C PHE A 18 -9.33 -3.09 -0.10
N LEU A 19 -8.13 -3.60 -0.38
CA LEU A 19 -6.89 -3.26 0.30
C LEU A 19 -5.99 -2.44 -0.63
N HIS A 20 -5.79 -1.16 -0.28
CA HIS A 20 -4.94 -0.28 -1.07
C HIS A 20 -3.46 -0.63 -0.96
N GLY A 21 -2.71 -0.26 -1.99
CA GLY A 21 -1.26 -0.43 -2.06
C GLY A 21 -0.46 0.70 -1.41
N GLY A 22 0.76 0.79 -1.77
CA GLY A 22 1.80 1.66 -1.26
C GLY A 22 2.92 0.85 -0.63
N PRO A 23 2.95 0.68 0.72
CA PRO A 23 2.08 1.21 1.78
C PRO A 23 1.92 2.73 1.74
N GLY A 24 0.84 3.26 2.30
CA GLY A 24 0.65 4.70 2.38
C GLY A 24 -0.35 5.30 1.37
N GLY A 25 -0.88 4.49 0.42
CA GLY A 25 -1.66 5.00 -0.71
C GLY A 25 -3.04 5.60 -0.37
N GLY A 26 -3.74 5.04 0.62
CA GLY A 26 -5.12 5.40 0.92
C GLY A 26 -6.14 4.97 -0.14
N THR A 27 -7.42 5.25 0.11
CA THR A 27 -8.54 4.93 -0.79
C THR A 27 -9.23 6.19 -1.32
N GLY A 28 -9.98 6.03 -2.40
CA GLY A 28 -10.77 7.10 -2.98
C GLY A 28 -11.91 6.58 -3.87
N ALA A 29 -12.69 7.49 -4.42
CA ALA A 29 -13.85 7.15 -5.21
C ALA A 29 -13.58 6.26 -6.44
N LYS A 30 -12.34 6.31 -6.97
CA LYS A 30 -11.95 5.51 -8.15
C LYS A 30 -11.95 4.02 -7.85
N GLN A 31 -11.61 3.61 -6.63
CA GLN A 31 -11.53 2.20 -6.23
C GLN A 31 -12.90 1.51 -6.18
N ARG A 32 -13.99 2.25 -5.90
CA ARG A 32 -15.36 1.71 -5.96
C ARG A 32 -15.71 1.17 -7.36
N ARG A 33 -15.14 1.76 -8.40
CA ARG A 33 -15.41 1.43 -9.82
C ARG A 33 -14.83 0.10 -10.27
N PHE A 34 -14.04 -0.58 -9.43
CA PHE A 34 -13.58 -1.94 -9.71
C PHE A 34 -14.67 -2.98 -9.52
N PHE A 35 -15.78 -2.63 -8.86
CA PHE A 35 -16.80 -3.55 -8.42
C PHE A 35 -18.17 -3.13 -8.95
N ASP A 36 -19.00 -4.10 -9.31
CA ASP A 36 -20.41 -3.87 -9.65
C ASP A 36 -21.20 -3.51 -8.37
N PRO A 37 -21.68 -2.27 -8.23
CA PRO A 37 -22.37 -1.82 -7.03
C PRO A 37 -23.75 -2.45 -6.84
N SER A 38 -24.32 -3.09 -7.86
CA SER A 38 -25.58 -3.82 -7.74
C SER A 38 -25.40 -5.20 -7.10
N TYR A 39 -24.21 -5.79 -7.23
CA TYR A 39 -23.89 -7.12 -6.74
C TYR A 39 -23.10 -7.11 -5.44
N TYR A 40 -22.14 -6.18 -5.28
CA TYR A 40 -21.24 -6.17 -4.14
C TYR A 40 -21.62 -5.16 -3.06
N ARG A 41 -21.47 -5.58 -1.80
CA ARG A 41 -21.30 -4.71 -0.64
C ARG A 41 -19.84 -4.34 -0.56
N ILE A 42 -19.48 -3.13 -0.97
CA ILE A 42 -18.11 -2.70 -1.19
C ILE A 42 -17.57 -2.02 0.05
N ILE A 43 -16.50 -2.56 0.64
CA ILE A 43 -15.82 -2.02 1.81
C ILE A 43 -14.45 -1.50 1.40
N LEU A 44 -14.23 -0.21 1.60
CA LEU A 44 -12.93 0.45 1.48
C LEU A 44 -12.50 0.93 2.87
N PHE A 45 -11.23 0.85 3.21
CA PHE A 45 -10.71 1.52 4.39
C PHE A 45 -9.32 2.08 4.15
N ASP A 46 -9.01 3.17 4.81
CA ASP A 46 -7.66 3.72 4.82
C ASP A 46 -6.87 3.06 5.96
N GLN A 47 -5.76 2.42 5.61
CA GLN A 47 -4.88 1.79 6.58
C GLN A 47 -4.31 2.83 7.53
N ARG A 48 -3.73 2.40 8.66
CA ARG A 48 -3.12 3.30 9.66
C ARG A 48 -2.14 4.26 9.00
N GLY A 49 -2.25 5.53 9.35
CA GLY A 49 -1.40 6.57 8.80
C GLY A 49 -1.74 7.04 7.40
N CYS A 50 -2.77 6.49 6.75
CA CYS A 50 -3.12 6.74 5.35
C CYS A 50 -4.43 7.49 5.21
N GLY A 51 -4.54 8.26 4.13
CA GLY A 51 -5.78 8.87 3.71
C GLY A 51 -6.47 9.69 4.80
N LYS A 52 -7.68 9.30 5.17
CA LYS A 52 -8.50 9.93 6.21
C LYS A 52 -8.33 9.32 7.59
N SER A 53 -7.58 8.20 7.71
CA SER A 53 -7.25 7.58 9.01
C SER A 53 -6.28 8.45 9.81
N LYS A 54 -6.38 8.41 11.15
CA LYS A 54 -5.59 9.27 12.05
C LYS A 54 -4.77 8.46 13.06
N PRO A 55 -3.58 8.98 13.44
CA PRO A 55 -2.93 10.19 12.93
C PRO A 55 -2.39 9.99 11.51
N LEU A 56 -2.53 10.98 10.64
CA LEU A 56 -1.99 10.95 9.27
C LEU A 56 -0.46 10.84 9.31
N GLY A 57 0.12 9.94 8.51
CA GLY A 57 1.56 9.64 8.53
C GLY A 57 2.06 8.94 9.79
N GLY A 58 1.14 8.49 10.67
CA GLY A 58 1.49 7.84 11.94
C GLY A 58 2.11 6.47 11.75
N THR A 59 3.28 6.25 12.40
CA THR A 59 4.04 4.99 12.34
C THR A 59 4.00 4.19 13.65
N LEU A 60 3.59 4.81 14.75
CA LEU A 60 3.48 4.13 16.04
C LEU A 60 2.41 3.01 15.97
N LYS A 61 2.78 1.80 16.40
CA LYS A 61 1.90 0.62 16.31
C LYS A 61 1.28 0.44 14.92
N ASN A 62 2.04 0.76 13.88
CA ASN A 62 1.64 0.60 12.49
C ASN A 62 2.49 -0.50 11.86
N THR A 63 2.07 -1.74 12.04
CA THR A 63 2.70 -2.97 11.55
C THR A 63 1.68 -3.81 10.81
N THR A 64 2.13 -4.77 10.03
CA THR A 64 1.24 -5.69 9.29
C THR A 64 0.29 -6.44 10.23
N ASP A 65 0.77 -6.91 11.36
CA ASP A 65 -0.10 -7.56 12.36
C ASP A 65 -1.19 -6.62 12.92
N ASN A 66 -0.86 -5.34 13.13
CA ASN A 66 -1.87 -4.36 13.55
C ASN A 66 -2.91 -4.14 12.44
N LEU A 67 -2.50 -4.06 11.17
CA LEU A 67 -3.45 -3.92 10.06
C LEU A 67 -4.33 -5.16 9.91
N VAL A 68 -3.78 -6.36 10.07
CA VAL A 68 -4.57 -7.61 10.07
C VAL A 68 -5.62 -7.61 11.19
N ASN A 69 -5.27 -7.09 12.37
CA ASN A 69 -6.22 -6.95 13.47
C ASN A 69 -7.29 -5.88 13.18
N ASP A 70 -6.93 -4.76 12.54
CA ASP A 70 -7.89 -3.74 12.11
C ASP A 70 -8.90 -4.31 11.10
N ILE A 71 -8.43 -5.08 10.13
CA ILE A 71 -9.31 -5.76 9.15
C ILE A 71 -10.32 -6.67 9.87
N GLU A 72 -9.87 -7.43 10.86
CA GLU A 72 -10.77 -8.31 11.62
C GLU A 72 -11.76 -7.55 12.51
N LEU A 73 -11.35 -6.38 13.05
CA LEU A 73 -12.26 -5.49 13.77
C LEU A 73 -13.32 -4.91 12.83
N ILE A 74 -12.92 -4.40 11.66
CA ILE A 74 -13.85 -3.87 10.64
C ILE A 74 -14.86 -4.94 10.25
N ARG A 75 -14.40 -6.18 9.99
CA ARG A 75 -15.29 -7.28 9.65
C ARG A 75 -16.36 -7.52 10.71
N LYS A 76 -15.97 -7.50 12.00
CA LYS A 76 -16.88 -7.72 13.13
C LYS A 76 -17.85 -6.57 13.30
N GLU A 77 -17.39 -5.33 13.26
CA GLU A 77 -18.23 -4.13 13.40
C GLU A 77 -19.29 -4.03 12.30
N LEU A 78 -18.95 -4.45 11.07
CA LEU A 78 -19.86 -4.49 9.94
C LEU A 78 -20.74 -5.76 9.90
N ASN A 79 -20.61 -6.65 10.89
CA ASN A 79 -21.33 -7.93 10.98
C ASN A 79 -21.15 -8.79 9.72
N ILE A 80 -19.97 -8.77 9.11
CA ILE A 80 -19.66 -9.56 7.92
C ILE A 80 -19.19 -10.95 8.35
N ASN A 81 -19.90 -12.00 7.91
CA ASN A 81 -19.49 -13.37 8.18
C ASN A 81 -18.22 -13.75 7.39
N LYS A 82 -18.28 -13.57 6.07
CA LYS A 82 -17.16 -13.84 5.15
C LYS A 82 -17.15 -12.81 4.03
N TRP A 83 -16.01 -12.55 3.45
CA TRP A 83 -15.83 -11.63 2.35
C TRP A 83 -14.84 -12.11 1.29
N ILE A 84 -14.92 -11.53 0.12
CA ILE A 84 -13.87 -11.58 -0.90
C ILE A 84 -12.90 -10.46 -0.57
N ILE A 85 -11.61 -10.67 -0.82
CA ILE A 85 -10.59 -9.63 -0.61
C ILE A 85 -9.90 -9.32 -1.92
N PHE A 86 -9.88 -8.05 -2.29
CA PHE A 86 -9.13 -7.52 -3.42
C PHE A 86 -7.93 -6.73 -2.88
N GLY A 87 -6.72 -7.15 -3.23
CA GLY A 87 -5.49 -6.46 -2.83
C GLY A 87 -4.56 -6.21 -4.02
N GLY A 88 -4.04 -4.99 -4.13
CA GLY A 88 -3.07 -4.63 -5.17
C GLY A 88 -1.73 -4.21 -4.61
N SER A 89 -0.60 -4.67 -5.21
CA SER A 89 0.75 -4.36 -4.76
C SER A 89 0.92 -4.71 -3.26
N TRP A 90 1.34 -3.78 -2.39
CA TRP A 90 1.32 -3.96 -0.93
C TRP A 90 -0.02 -4.53 -0.41
N GLY A 91 -1.15 -4.11 -0.99
CA GLY A 91 -2.46 -4.65 -0.60
C GLY A 91 -2.59 -6.16 -0.85
N SER A 92 -1.83 -6.74 -1.80
CA SER A 92 -1.80 -8.20 -2.01
C SER A 92 -1.06 -8.92 -0.89
N THR A 93 0.03 -8.34 -0.38
CA THR A 93 0.75 -8.83 0.80
C THR A 93 -0.16 -8.86 2.02
N LEU A 94 -0.85 -7.74 2.27
CA LEU A 94 -1.77 -7.60 3.39
C LEU A 94 -2.97 -8.56 3.27
N ALA A 95 -3.49 -8.75 2.04
CA ALA A 95 -4.55 -9.72 1.76
C ALA A 95 -4.13 -11.15 2.11
N LEU A 96 -2.92 -11.54 1.71
CA LEU A 96 -2.36 -12.85 2.03
C LEU A 96 -2.12 -13.01 3.53
N ALA A 97 -1.50 -12.02 4.18
CA ALA A 97 -1.26 -12.04 5.63
C ALA A 97 -2.57 -12.21 6.43
N TYR A 98 -3.62 -11.48 6.04
CA TYR A 98 -4.94 -11.63 6.65
C TYR A 98 -5.56 -13.01 6.35
N ALA A 99 -5.54 -13.46 5.09
CA ALA A 99 -6.17 -14.70 4.68
C ALA A 99 -5.51 -15.92 5.34
N ILE A 100 -4.19 -15.92 5.50
CA ILE A 100 -3.44 -16.96 6.20
C ILE A 100 -3.83 -17.02 7.68
N LYS A 101 -3.98 -15.86 8.33
CA LYS A 101 -4.34 -15.77 9.76
C LYS A 101 -5.82 -16.07 10.01
N HIS A 102 -6.68 -15.73 9.05
CA HIS A 102 -8.14 -15.81 9.17
C HIS A 102 -8.83 -16.55 7.99
N PRO A 103 -8.38 -17.75 7.59
CA PRO A 103 -8.85 -18.41 6.36
C PRO A 103 -10.33 -18.73 6.36
N LYS A 104 -10.95 -18.86 7.54
CA LYS A 104 -12.39 -19.15 7.69
C LYS A 104 -13.28 -18.02 7.22
N PHE A 105 -12.79 -16.78 7.23
CA PHE A 105 -13.56 -15.58 6.90
C PHE A 105 -13.33 -15.10 5.47
N VAL A 106 -12.47 -15.79 4.70
CA VAL A 106 -12.16 -15.46 3.31
C VAL A 106 -12.90 -16.41 2.37
N LEU A 107 -13.69 -15.85 1.45
CA LEU A 107 -14.38 -16.58 0.38
C LEU A 107 -13.45 -16.78 -0.82
N GLY A 108 -12.66 -15.79 -1.15
CA GLY A 108 -11.71 -15.79 -2.25
C GLY A 108 -10.83 -14.55 -2.26
N LEU A 109 -9.82 -14.55 -3.11
CA LEU A 109 -8.84 -13.48 -3.25
C LEU A 109 -8.74 -13.01 -4.70
N VAL A 110 -8.61 -11.71 -4.90
CA VAL A 110 -8.16 -11.11 -6.15
C VAL A 110 -6.86 -10.35 -5.85
N LEU A 111 -5.76 -10.81 -6.40
CA LEU A 111 -4.40 -10.30 -6.14
C LEU A 111 -3.83 -9.68 -7.41
N ARG A 112 -3.66 -8.38 -7.41
CA ARG A 112 -3.13 -7.62 -8.55
C ARG A 112 -1.71 -7.14 -8.30
N GLY A 113 -0.78 -7.46 -9.23
CA GLY A 113 0.61 -7.05 -9.09
C GLY A 113 1.19 -7.51 -7.76
N ILE A 114 1.29 -8.82 -7.58
CA ILE A 114 1.73 -9.42 -6.31
C ILE A 114 3.09 -8.88 -5.89
N PHE A 115 3.16 -8.50 -4.62
CA PHE A 115 4.37 -8.10 -3.92
C PHE A 115 4.40 -8.84 -2.59
N LEU A 116 5.51 -9.46 -2.23
CA LEU A 116 5.66 -10.24 -0.99
C LEU A 116 6.68 -9.63 -0.01
N SER A 117 7.26 -8.48 -0.37
CA SER A 117 8.32 -7.84 0.43
C SER A 117 9.57 -8.71 0.62
N ARG A 118 9.86 -9.60 -0.33
CA ARG A 118 11.09 -10.38 -0.30
C ARG A 118 12.29 -9.48 -0.59
N LYS A 119 13.44 -9.88 -0.06
CA LYS A 119 14.67 -9.08 -0.18
C LYS A 119 14.97 -8.65 -1.62
N HIS A 120 14.87 -9.57 -2.58
CA HIS A 120 15.15 -9.26 -3.99
C HIS A 120 14.11 -8.32 -4.62
N GLU A 121 12.85 -8.32 -4.18
CA GLU A 121 11.83 -7.39 -4.66
C GLU A 121 12.12 -5.97 -4.17
N LEU A 122 12.54 -5.82 -2.91
CA LEU A 122 12.96 -4.54 -2.35
C LEU A 122 14.27 -4.04 -2.98
N GLU A 123 15.24 -4.93 -3.18
CA GLU A 123 16.50 -4.58 -3.86
C GLU A 123 16.25 -4.15 -5.31
N TRP A 124 15.37 -4.84 -6.03
CA TRP A 124 14.98 -4.46 -7.37
C TRP A 124 14.40 -3.04 -7.39
N PHE A 125 13.43 -2.74 -6.53
CA PHE A 125 12.80 -1.42 -6.45
C PHE A 125 13.80 -0.31 -6.10
N LEU A 126 14.70 -0.57 -5.16
CA LEU A 126 15.63 0.45 -4.66
C LEU A 126 16.87 0.64 -5.53
N LYS A 127 17.32 -0.41 -6.26
CA LYS A 127 18.63 -0.42 -6.91
C LYS A 127 18.58 -0.76 -8.40
N ASP A 128 17.84 -1.83 -8.76
CA ASP A 128 17.98 -2.44 -10.09
C ASP A 128 16.95 -1.95 -11.09
N VAL A 129 15.94 -1.23 -10.62
CA VAL A 129 14.92 -0.60 -11.47
C VAL A 129 15.51 0.43 -12.44
N ASP A 130 16.72 0.93 -12.20
CA ASP A 130 17.44 1.84 -13.08
C ASP A 130 17.81 1.23 -14.44
N ILE A 131 17.82 -0.10 -14.55
CA ILE A 131 17.98 -0.80 -15.85
C ILE A 131 16.86 -0.39 -16.81
N PHE A 132 15.66 -0.17 -16.30
CA PHE A 132 14.48 0.22 -17.08
C PHE A 132 14.20 1.72 -17.02
N PHE A 133 14.58 2.39 -15.94
CA PHE A 133 14.26 3.79 -15.65
C PHE A 133 15.50 4.58 -15.18
N PRO A 134 16.58 4.63 -15.99
CA PRO A 134 17.84 5.23 -15.57
C PRO A 134 17.71 6.73 -15.22
N GLU A 135 16.94 7.48 -16.00
CA GLU A 135 16.73 8.91 -15.75
C GLU A 135 15.96 9.18 -14.45
N LEU A 136 14.89 8.42 -14.22
CA LEU A 136 14.08 8.56 -13.01
C LEU A 136 14.89 8.21 -11.76
N HIS A 137 15.67 7.14 -11.82
CA HIS A 137 16.50 6.72 -10.71
C HIS A 137 17.65 7.72 -10.45
N ASN A 138 18.30 8.22 -11.51
CA ASN A 138 19.33 9.25 -11.37
C ASN A 138 18.75 10.56 -10.78
N ASN A 139 17.55 10.96 -11.18
CA ASN A 139 16.88 12.12 -10.61
C ASN A 139 16.64 11.94 -9.10
N LEU A 140 16.23 10.73 -8.68
CA LEU A 140 16.05 10.40 -7.27
C LEU A 140 17.38 10.46 -6.49
N LEU A 141 18.46 9.90 -7.05
CA LEU A 141 19.79 9.94 -6.43
C LEU A 141 20.35 11.37 -6.32
N ASN A 142 20.18 12.17 -7.37
CA ASN A 142 20.73 13.52 -7.43
C ASN A 142 19.92 14.56 -6.64
N HIS A 143 18.69 14.22 -6.24
CA HIS A 143 17.85 15.11 -5.46
C HIS A 143 18.42 15.43 -4.07
N ILE A 144 19.16 14.48 -3.50
CA ILE A 144 19.76 14.60 -2.16
C ILE A 144 21.29 14.49 -2.31
N PRO A 145 22.08 15.49 -1.85
CA PRO A 145 23.53 15.43 -1.90
C PRO A 145 24.10 14.18 -1.22
N ASN A 146 25.16 13.63 -1.81
CA ASN A 146 25.86 12.44 -1.30
C ASN A 146 24.99 11.18 -1.20
N THR A 147 23.92 11.08 -1.99
CA THR A 147 23.09 9.88 -2.10
C THR A 147 23.65 8.94 -3.18
N SER A 148 23.58 7.67 -2.90
CA SER A 148 23.96 6.57 -3.79
C SER A 148 22.95 5.43 -3.68
N LYS A 149 22.99 4.46 -4.59
CA LYS A 149 22.15 3.24 -4.50
C LYS A 149 22.28 2.51 -3.15
N LYS A 150 23.46 2.62 -2.49
CA LYS A 150 23.72 1.91 -1.22
C LYS A 150 23.02 2.55 -0.02
N ASN A 151 22.89 3.88 -0.02
CA ASN A 151 22.33 4.64 1.11
C ASN A 151 21.01 5.36 0.78
N LEU A 152 20.41 5.07 -0.36
CA LEU A 152 19.18 5.71 -0.84
C LEU A 152 18.05 5.67 0.22
N LEU A 153 17.75 4.48 0.72
CA LEU A 153 16.68 4.28 1.70
C LEU A 153 16.96 5.03 3.01
N GLU A 154 18.20 4.94 3.50
CA GLU A 154 18.65 5.63 4.72
C GLU A 154 18.49 7.15 4.58
N LYS A 155 19.01 7.73 3.49
CA LYS A 155 18.99 9.18 3.25
C LYS A 155 17.55 9.73 3.11
N TYR A 156 16.69 9.05 2.37
CA TYR A 156 15.30 9.47 2.26
C TYR A 156 14.56 9.32 3.58
N THR A 157 14.86 8.28 4.37
CA THR A 157 14.29 8.11 5.71
C THR A 157 14.71 9.26 6.65
N GLU A 158 15.99 9.59 6.70
CA GLU A 158 16.51 10.70 7.53
C GLU A 158 15.76 12.01 7.23
N LEU A 159 15.59 12.35 5.94
CA LEU A 159 14.98 13.60 5.54
C LEU A 159 13.46 13.62 5.73
N VAL A 160 12.77 12.56 5.34
CA VAL A 160 11.30 12.47 5.48
C VAL A 160 10.86 12.49 6.94
N PHE A 161 11.70 11.99 7.86
CA PHE A 161 11.45 12.04 9.30
C PHE A 161 12.13 13.22 10.01
N SER A 162 12.77 14.13 9.28
CA SER A 162 13.45 15.27 9.88
C SER A 162 12.46 16.30 10.45
N ASN A 163 12.96 17.12 11.40
CA ASN A 163 12.19 18.25 11.95
C ASN A 163 12.15 19.44 10.99
N ASN A 164 12.96 19.47 9.95
CA ASN A 164 12.92 20.51 8.91
C ASN A 164 11.80 20.15 7.91
N LYS A 165 10.65 20.78 8.06
CA LYS A 165 9.46 20.50 7.25
C LYS A 165 9.68 20.67 5.76
N ASP A 166 10.39 21.72 5.34
CA ASP A 166 10.60 22.00 3.92
C ASP A 166 11.44 20.90 3.26
N GLN A 167 12.49 20.47 3.93
CA GLN A 167 13.31 19.35 3.46
C GLN A 167 12.51 18.04 3.44
N ALA A 168 11.69 17.80 4.46
CA ALA A 168 10.86 16.61 4.55
C ALA A 168 9.83 16.55 3.41
N TYR A 169 9.17 17.66 3.09
CA TYR A 169 8.24 17.75 1.97
C TYR A 169 8.92 17.50 0.63
N GLN A 170 10.07 18.14 0.38
CA GLN A 170 10.79 17.98 -0.87
C GLN A 170 11.25 16.52 -1.06
N ALA A 171 11.79 15.89 -0.03
CA ALA A 171 12.19 14.51 -0.06
C ALA A 171 10.99 13.56 -0.28
N ALA A 172 9.87 13.80 0.39
CA ALA A 172 8.66 13.01 0.24
C ALA A 172 8.08 13.10 -1.17
N ILE A 173 8.00 14.30 -1.73
CA ILE A 173 7.52 14.54 -3.09
C ILE A 173 8.43 13.83 -4.10
N ALA A 174 9.76 13.94 -3.96
CA ALA A 174 10.71 13.28 -4.86
C ALA A 174 10.55 11.74 -4.81
N TRP A 175 10.44 11.18 -3.61
CA TRP A 175 10.23 9.75 -3.39
C TRP A 175 8.92 9.27 -4.04
N ASN A 176 7.81 9.92 -3.75
CA ASN A 176 6.49 9.55 -4.27
C ASN A 176 6.38 9.73 -5.79
N LYS A 177 7.05 10.75 -6.34
CA LYS A 177 7.13 10.98 -7.78
C LYS A 177 7.88 9.86 -8.48
N PHE A 178 8.97 9.39 -7.91
CA PHE A 178 9.73 8.26 -8.45
C PHE A 178 8.84 7.01 -8.57
N GLU A 179 8.20 6.57 -7.47
CA GLU A 179 7.29 5.44 -7.50
C GLU A 179 6.13 5.63 -8.50
N GLY A 180 5.48 6.80 -8.43
CA GLY A 180 4.35 7.12 -9.31
C GLY A 180 4.73 7.14 -10.79
N SER A 181 5.97 7.49 -11.13
CA SER A 181 6.46 7.50 -12.51
C SER A 181 6.70 6.08 -13.04
N ILE A 182 7.24 5.18 -12.22
CA ILE A 182 7.40 3.77 -12.58
C ILE A 182 6.05 3.13 -12.86
N LEU A 183 5.04 3.40 -12.03
CA LEU A 183 3.70 2.84 -12.18
C LEU A 183 2.94 3.35 -13.42
N LYS A 184 3.36 4.47 -13.99
CA LYS A 184 2.70 5.11 -15.15
C LYS A 184 3.30 4.72 -16.50
N LEU A 185 4.22 3.78 -16.58
CA LEU A 185 4.95 3.43 -17.80
C LEU A 185 4.06 3.25 -19.05
N LEU A 186 2.86 2.72 -18.89
CA LEU A 186 1.93 2.44 -19.99
C LEU A 186 0.75 3.44 -20.06
N SER A 187 0.72 4.43 -19.20
CA SER A 187 -0.33 5.45 -19.28
C SER A 187 0.06 6.53 -20.30
N PRO A 188 -0.77 6.78 -21.32
CA PRO A 188 -0.59 7.98 -22.15
C PRO A 188 -0.48 9.18 -21.22
N SER A 189 0.36 10.13 -21.57
CA SER A 189 0.54 11.39 -20.87
C SER A 189 -0.80 12.13 -20.77
N THR A 190 -1.68 11.75 -19.87
CA THR A 190 -2.68 12.68 -19.39
C THR A 190 -1.90 13.72 -18.63
N SER A 191 -1.87 14.93 -19.19
CA SER A 191 -1.41 16.13 -18.50
C SER A 191 -1.81 16.02 -17.04
N ILE A 192 -0.82 16.01 -16.15
CA ILE A 192 -1.08 16.17 -14.72
C ILE A 192 -1.72 17.55 -14.66
N GLU A 193 -3.05 17.61 -14.53
CA GLU A 193 -3.68 18.81 -14.01
C GLU A 193 -2.88 19.13 -12.77
N ALA A 194 -2.35 20.34 -12.71
CA ALA A 194 -1.59 20.85 -11.59
C ALA A 194 -2.58 21.05 -10.42
N ASN A 195 -3.05 19.96 -9.86
CA ASN A 195 -3.68 19.99 -8.55
C ASN A 195 -2.60 20.44 -7.57
N GLU A 196 -2.94 21.40 -6.72
CA GLU A 196 -2.06 21.81 -5.63
C GLU A 196 -1.57 20.56 -4.91
N VAL A 197 -0.25 20.42 -4.80
CA VAL A 197 0.38 19.29 -4.11
C VAL A 197 0.08 19.44 -2.62
N ASP A 198 -0.70 18.54 -2.06
CA ASP A 198 -0.90 18.47 -0.63
C ASP A 198 0.36 17.90 0.05
N ASN A 199 1.22 18.80 0.51
CA ASN A 199 2.50 18.45 1.11
C ASN A 199 2.34 17.56 2.34
N GLU A 200 1.31 17.73 3.15
CA GLU A 200 1.07 16.89 4.33
C GLU A 200 0.67 15.48 3.92
N PHE A 201 -0.13 15.34 2.87
CA PHE A 201 -0.51 14.05 2.33
C PHE A 201 0.69 13.33 1.71
N GLU A 202 1.52 14.02 0.92
CA GLU A 202 2.73 13.45 0.31
C GLU A 202 3.74 13.03 1.39
N LEU A 203 3.92 13.84 2.43
CA LEU A 203 4.78 13.52 3.56
C LEU A 203 4.27 12.29 4.33
N ALA A 204 2.98 12.23 4.59
CA ALA A 204 2.36 11.11 5.30
C ALA A 204 2.54 9.79 4.54
N ARG A 205 2.30 9.83 3.22
CA ARG A 205 2.48 8.68 2.33
C ARG A 205 3.92 8.18 2.35
N ALA A 206 4.90 9.07 2.18
CA ALA A 206 6.31 8.71 2.22
C ALA A 206 6.73 8.17 3.60
N LYS A 207 6.26 8.77 4.70
CA LYS A 207 6.54 8.27 6.06
C LYS A 207 6.06 6.83 6.26
N VAL A 208 4.83 6.54 5.88
CA VAL A 208 4.29 5.19 6.02
C VAL A 208 5.06 4.21 5.14
N GLN A 209 5.33 4.56 3.88
CA GLN A 209 6.04 3.67 2.97
C GLN A 209 7.46 3.38 3.44
N LEU A 210 8.24 4.40 3.80
CA LEU A 210 9.60 4.23 4.30
C LEU A 210 9.64 3.45 5.62
N HIS A 211 8.67 3.68 6.52
CA HIS A 211 8.53 2.91 7.74
C HIS A 211 8.36 1.41 7.45
N TYR A 212 7.51 1.06 6.49
CA TYR A 212 7.30 -0.35 6.11
C TYR A 212 8.52 -0.93 5.40
N ILE A 213 9.10 -0.24 4.42
CA ILE A 213 10.27 -0.74 3.67
C ILE A 213 11.47 -0.97 4.61
N ASN A 214 11.75 -0.05 5.54
CA ASN A 214 12.84 -0.19 6.52
C ASN A 214 12.65 -1.38 7.47
N ASN A 215 11.43 -1.87 7.62
CA ASN A 215 11.10 -3.00 8.49
C ASN A 215 10.65 -4.24 7.69
N ASN A 216 11.07 -4.39 6.44
CA ASN A 216 10.66 -5.48 5.54
C ASN A 216 9.14 -5.70 5.55
N CYS A 217 8.38 -4.60 5.59
CA CYS A 217 6.91 -4.59 5.70
C CYS A 217 6.37 -5.40 6.89
N PHE A 218 7.19 -5.65 7.92
CA PHE A 218 6.84 -6.47 9.10
C PHE A 218 6.34 -7.87 8.74
N VAL A 219 6.84 -8.43 7.64
CA VAL A 219 6.53 -9.78 7.18
C VAL A 219 7.80 -10.49 6.71
N ASP A 220 7.76 -11.81 6.73
CA ASP A 220 8.68 -12.63 5.97
C ASP A 220 7.95 -13.11 4.71
N GLY A 221 8.41 -12.67 3.55
CA GLY A 221 7.76 -12.99 2.27
C GLY A 221 7.86 -14.46 1.88
N GLU A 222 8.93 -15.15 2.29
CA GLU A 222 9.07 -16.59 2.07
C GLU A 222 8.11 -17.38 3.00
N ASP A 223 7.94 -16.90 4.23
CA ASP A 223 6.97 -17.47 5.17
C ASP A 223 5.52 -17.28 4.68
N ILE A 224 5.19 -16.10 4.11
CA ILE A 224 3.90 -15.89 3.45
C ILE A 224 3.68 -16.89 2.32
N LEU A 225 4.67 -17.06 1.45
CA LEU A 225 4.59 -17.98 0.32
C LEU A 225 4.36 -19.43 0.80
N GLU A 226 5.10 -19.87 1.80
CA GLU A 226 4.95 -21.21 2.37
C GLU A 226 3.58 -21.41 3.03
N LYS A 227 3.17 -20.47 3.87
CA LYS A 227 1.89 -20.53 4.60
C LYS A 227 0.68 -20.33 3.68
N SER A 228 0.84 -19.71 2.51
CA SER A 228 -0.26 -19.54 1.55
C SER A 228 -0.86 -20.87 1.06
N LYS A 229 -0.15 -21.98 1.22
CA LYS A 229 -0.65 -23.34 0.93
C LYS A 229 -1.95 -23.69 1.67
N ILE A 230 -2.22 -23.06 2.82
CA ILE A 230 -3.49 -23.23 3.54
C ILE A 230 -4.70 -22.71 2.73
N LEU A 231 -4.44 -21.88 1.74
CA LEU A 231 -5.46 -21.26 0.89
C LEU A 231 -5.74 -22.04 -0.40
N LYS A 232 -5.14 -23.22 -0.58
CA LYS A 232 -5.20 -24.03 -1.82
C LYS A 232 -6.63 -24.32 -2.32
N ASP A 233 -7.59 -24.40 -1.39
CA ASP A 233 -9.00 -24.69 -1.70
C ASP A 233 -9.85 -23.41 -1.84
N LYS A 234 -9.23 -22.23 -1.83
CA LYS A 234 -9.89 -20.96 -2.03
C LYS A 234 -9.81 -20.52 -3.49
N PRO A 235 -10.87 -19.93 -4.05
CA PRO A 235 -10.78 -19.25 -5.33
C PRO A 235 -9.77 -18.08 -5.23
N ILE A 236 -8.75 -18.11 -6.07
CA ILE A 236 -7.73 -17.05 -6.14
C ILE A 236 -7.55 -16.64 -7.58
N THR A 237 -7.73 -15.36 -7.87
CA THR A 237 -7.43 -14.74 -9.16
C THR A 237 -6.19 -13.87 -9.02
N ILE A 238 -5.22 -14.07 -9.91
CA ILE A 238 -3.97 -13.28 -10.00
C ILE A 238 -4.02 -12.47 -11.28
N ILE A 239 -3.75 -11.15 -11.17
CA ILE A 239 -3.78 -10.18 -12.27
C ILE A 239 -2.45 -9.45 -12.35
#